data_4267490e4f3d929b44438f43954d9ce1
#
_entry.id   4267490e4f3d929b44438f43954d9ce1
#
_cell.length_a   1.000
_cell.length_b   1.000
_cell.length_c   1.000
_cell.angle_alpha   90.00
_cell.angle_beta   90.00
_cell.angle_gamma   90.00
#
_symmetry.space_group_name_H-M   'P 1'
#
loop_
_entity.id
_entity.type
_entity.pdbx_description
1 polymer ?
#
loop_
_entity_poly.entity_id
_entity_poly.type
_entity_poly.pdbx_seq_one_letter_code
_entity_poly.pdbx_strand_id
1 'polypeptide(L)'
;MPYTHFGKQADVFKHVILCEVLKREKPDLYVETNSACAEYMLSNSLEQQYGICHFLNNVSEYNEFTDSNYLNLERKAYRDHLYLGSPGLAMNILNSPSDELLFFDIEKEPLKNIEAFAQRDGFRNRIRTFNQDSIRGTVELLPSLPVSSFIHIDPYEIDKSGEPGGFTYFDVFLEAAQAGIKCYLWYGFMTLSVKEQLNAYILNGLRKNKIKGCACVELILEIIERNTIPCNPGILGSGILTANLS
;
A
#
# COMPACT_ATOMS: atom_id res chain seq x y z
N MET A 1 4.96 15.33 12.82
CA MET A 1 4.44 14.07 12.25
C MET A 1 5.44 13.57 11.25
N PRO A 2 5.92 12.34 11.33
CA PRO A 2 6.95 11.82 10.44
C PRO A 2 6.47 11.68 8.99
N TYR A 3 5.17 11.47 8.75
CA TYR A 3 4.60 11.25 7.43
C TYR A 3 3.90 12.53 6.92
N THR A 4 4.66 13.34 6.20
CA THR A 4 4.17 14.60 5.60
C THR A 4 3.86 14.49 4.10
N HIS A 5 4.28 13.38 3.49
CA HIS A 5 4.15 13.13 2.07
C HIS A 5 3.07 12.08 1.83
N PHE A 6 1.85 12.52 1.52
CA PHE A 6 0.68 11.67 1.27
C PHE A 6 -0.27 12.32 0.27
N GLY A 7 -1.13 11.51 -0.35
CA GLY A 7 -2.10 11.96 -1.33
C GLY A 7 -1.48 12.34 -2.68
N LYS A 8 -0.27 11.85 -2.98
CA LYS A 8 0.42 12.02 -4.27
C LYS A 8 -0.22 11.13 -5.35
N GLN A 9 0.19 11.32 -6.60
CA GLN A 9 -0.23 10.47 -7.72
C GLN A 9 0.09 8.99 -7.48
N ALA A 10 1.27 8.69 -6.92
CA ALA A 10 1.66 7.33 -6.60
C ALA A 10 0.79 6.69 -5.51
N ASP A 11 0.36 7.46 -4.50
CA ASP A 11 -0.57 6.98 -3.48
C ASP A 11 -1.95 6.71 -4.07
N VAL A 12 -2.45 7.61 -4.92
CA VAL A 12 -3.72 7.41 -5.63
C VAL A 12 -3.68 6.12 -6.46
N PHE A 13 -2.63 5.92 -7.25
CA PHE A 13 -2.44 4.72 -8.06
C PHE A 13 -2.42 3.45 -7.20
N LYS A 14 -1.58 3.45 -6.16
CA LYS A 14 -1.46 2.33 -5.21
C LYS A 14 -2.80 1.99 -4.57
N HIS A 15 -3.47 2.98 -4.02
CA HIS A 15 -4.68 2.79 -3.24
C HIS A 15 -5.91 2.44 -4.08
N VAL A 16 -6.04 2.98 -5.30
CA VAL A 16 -7.09 2.55 -6.24
C VAL A 16 -7.02 1.05 -6.48
N ILE A 17 -5.82 0.54 -6.82
CA ILE A 17 -5.63 -0.89 -7.09
C ILE A 17 -5.81 -1.72 -5.82
N LEU A 18 -5.24 -1.29 -4.68
CA LEU A 18 -5.39 -1.98 -3.40
C LEU A 18 -6.87 -2.16 -3.04
N CYS A 19 -7.67 -1.10 -3.15
CA CYS A 19 -9.10 -1.16 -2.83
C CYS A 19 -9.87 -2.18 -3.69
N GLU A 20 -9.60 -2.21 -5.00
CA GLU A 20 -10.26 -3.15 -5.90
C GLU A 20 -9.79 -4.60 -5.65
N VAL A 21 -8.50 -4.79 -5.34
CA VAL A 21 -7.97 -6.10 -4.97
C VAL A 21 -8.61 -6.58 -3.66
N LEU A 22 -8.65 -5.77 -2.60
CA LEU A 22 -9.26 -6.15 -1.32
C LEU A 22 -10.77 -6.45 -1.45
N LYS A 23 -11.49 -5.66 -2.26
CA LYS A 23 -12.91 -5.91 -2.57
C LYS A 23 -13.14 -7.27 -3.22
N ARG A 24 -12.23 -7.68 -4.12
CA ARG A 24 -12.31 -8.97 -4.83
C ARG A 24 -11.88 -10.13 -3.94
N GLU A 25 -10.73 -10.01 -3.31
CA GLU A 25 -10.08 -11.10 -2.58
C GLU A 25 -10.71 -11.40 -1.21
N LYS A 26 -11.26 -10.39 -0.54
CA LYS A 26 -11.94 -10.46 0.77
C LYS A 26 -11.21 -11.37 1.77
N PRO A 27 -9.95 -11.10 2.09
CA PRO A 27 -9.21 -11.92 3.05
C PRO A 27 -9.78 -11.81 4.46
N ASP A 28 -9.81 -12.92 5.20
CA ASP A 28 -10.18 -12.93 6.62
C ASP A 28 -9.09 -12.35 7.52
N LEU A 29 -7.84 -12.33 7.03
CA LEU A 29 -6.68 -11.79 7.74
C LEU A 29 -5.85 -10.92 6.79
N TYR A 30 -5.74 -9.64 7.15
CA TYR A 30 -4.93 -8.65 6.44
C TYR A 30 -3.71 -8.27 7.28
N VAL A 31 -2.54 -8.27 6.68
CA VAL A 31 -1.28 -7.86 7.29
C VAL A 31 -0.68 -6.74 6.47
N GLU A 32 -0.30 -5.64 7.10
CA GLU A 32 0.33 -4.51 6.42
C GLU A 32 1.66 -4.14 7.06
N THR A 33 2.70 -4.11 6.24
CA THR A 33 4.01 -3.58 6.60
C THR A 33 4.05 -2.08 6.34
N ASN A 34 4.81 -1.33 7.14
CA ASN A 34 4.99 0.13 6.93
C ASN A 34 3.66 0.87 6.86
N SER A 35 2.77 0.59 7.81
CA SER A 35 1.34 0.94 7.72
C SER A 35 1.08 2.45 7.68
N ALA A 36 1.98 3.28 8.24
CA ALA A 36 1.77 4.71 8.39
C ALA A 36 0.43 5.06 9.09
N CYS A 37 -0.28 6.12 8.70
CA CYS A 37 -1.51 6.53 9.36
C CYS A 37 -2.76 6.03 8.63
N ALA A 38 -3.85 5.79 9.37
CA ALA A 38 -5.15 5.46 8.80
C ALA A 38 -5.80 6.66 8.11
N GLU A 39 -5.53 7.87 8.62
CA GLU A 39 -6.05 9.11 8.04
C GLU A 39 -5.06 10.26 8.23
N TYR A 40 -5.15 11.24 7.35
CA TYR A 40 -4.32 12.44 7.34
C TYR A 40 -5.16 13.69 7.12
N MET A 41 -4.80 14.78 7.79
CA MET A 41 -5.39 16.09 7.51
C MET A 41 -4.80 16.68 6.22
N LEU A 42 -5.63 16.99 5.24
CA LEU A 42 -5.20 17.63 4.01
C LEU A 42 -4.68 19.04 4.30
N SER A 43 -3.51 19.33 3.77
CA SER A 43 -2.84 20.64 3.90
C SER A 43 -2.90 21.49 2.63
N ASN A 44 -3.50 20.94 1.57
CA ASN A 44 -3.57 21.54 0.25
C ASN A 44 -2.19 21.79 -0.38
N SER A 45 -1.22 20.92 -0.06
CA SER A 45 0.13 20.95 -0.64
C SER A 45 0.08 20.74 -2.16
N LEU A 46 1.13 21.15 -2.87
CA LEU A 46 1.24 20.91 -4.33
C LEU A 46 1.13 19.41 -4.66
N GLU A 47 1.73 18.55 -3.85
CA GLU A 47 1.65 17.10 -4.03
C GLU A 47 0.19 16.60 -3.99
N GLN A 48 -0.60 17.09 -3.05
CA GLN A 48 -2.03 16.77 -2.93
C GLN A 48 -2.85 17.37 -4.06
N GLN A 49 -2.56 18.61 -4.48
CA GLN A 49 -3.24 19.26 -5.59
C GLN A 49 -3.09 18.49 -6.90
N TYR A 50 -1.88 17.94 -7.19
CA TYR A 50 -1.63 17.12 -8.38
C TYR A 50 -1.93 15.62 -8.18
N GLY A 51 -2.12 15.18 -6.96
CA GLY A 51 -2.53 13.84 -6.60
C GLY A 51 -4.02 13.71 -6.38
N ILE A 52 -4.41 13.53 -5.11
CA ILE A 52 -5.81 13.24 -4.73
C ILE A 52 -6.80 14.33 -5.16
N CYS A 53 -6.45 15.62 -5.06
CA CYS A 53 -7.36 16.69 -5.47
C CYS A 53 -7.61 16.66 -6.97
N HIS A 54 -6.55 16.48 -7.76
CA HIS A 54 -6.68 16.33 -9.22
C HIS A 54 -7.54 15.12 -9.58
N PHE A 55 -7.27 13.97 -8.96
CA PHE A 55 -8.06 12.75 -9.18
C PHE A 55 -9.54 12.98 -8.89
N LEU A 56 -9.89 13.49 -7.70
CA LEU A 56 -11.28 13.70 -7.31
C LEU A 56 -12.03 14.68 -8.22
N ASN A 57 -11.34 15.71 -8.73
CA ASN A 57 -11.94 16.72 -9.60
C ASN A 57 -12.20 16.23 -11.03
N ASN A 58 -11.41 15.27 -11.53
CA ASN A 58 -11.47 14.83 -12.92
C ASN A 58 -12.04 13.42 -13.11
N VAL A 59 -12.07 12.59 -12.05
CA VAL A 59 -12.47 11.18 -12.16
C VAL A 59 -13.91 10.96 -12.63
N SER A 60 -14.79 11.96 -12.48
CA SER A 60 -16.18 11.89 -12.97
C SER A 60 -16.30 11.80 -14.49
N GLU A 61 -15.23 12.11 -15.22
CA GLU A 61 -15.16 11.95 -16.68
C GLU A 61 -14.97 10.49 -17.12
N TYR A 62 -14.64 9.60 -16.16
CA TYR A 62 -14.32 8.19 -16.41
C TYR A 62 -15.33 7.28 -15.72
N ASN A 63 -16.19 6.65 -16.52
CA ASN A 63 -17.26 5.76 -16.02
C ASN A 63 -16.73 4.54 -15.25
N GLU A 64 -15.51 4.10 -15.54
CA GLU A 64 -14.86 2.96 -14.91
C GLU A 64 -14.69 3.10 -13.40
N PHE A 65 -14.66 4.34 -12.90
CA PHE A 65 -14.53 4.63 -11.47
C PHE A 65 -15.87 4.80 -10.73
N THR A 66 -17.01 4.74 -11.42
CA THR A 66 -18.33 5.02 -10.82
C THR A 66 -18.60 4.17 -9.57
N ASP A 67 -18.21 2.89 -9.60
CA ASP A 67 -18.40 1.94 -8.50
C ASP A 67 -17.11 1.67 -7.70
N SER A 68 -16.09 2.52 -7.84
CA SER A 68 -14.83 2.36 -7.13
C SER A 68 -15.01 2.62 -5.63
N ASN A 69 -14.60 1.65 -4.81
CA ASN A 69 -14.56 1.80 -3.35
C ASN A 69 -13.63 2.93 -2.93
N TYR A 70 -12.45 3.01 -3.55
CA TYR A 70 -11.50 4.08 -3.28
C TYR A 70 -12.12 5.46 -3.49
N LEU A 71 -12.73 5.69 -4.66
CA LEU A 71 -13.38 6.97 -4.97
C LEU A 71 -14.45 7.36 -3.95
N ASN A 72 -15.30 6.40 -3.58
CA ASN A 72 -16.40 6.64 -2.65
C ASN A 72 -15.88 6.97 -1.24
N LEU A 73 -14.86 6.26 -0.77
CA LEU A 73 -14.24 6.48 0.54
C LEU A 73 -13.50 7.81 0.59
N GLU A 74 -12.68 8.11 -0.43
CA GLU A 74 -11.93 9.36 -0.48
C GLU A 74 -12.83 10.59 -0.65
N ARG A 75 -13.91 10.51 -1.44
CA ARG A 75 -14.92 11.59 -1.52
C ARG A 75 -15.58 11.89 -0.18
N LYS A 76 -15.82 10.85 0.63
CA LYS A 76 -16.36 11.02 1.97
C LYS A 76 -15.33 11.69 2.89
N ALA A 77 -14.10 11.19 2.92
CA ALA A 77 -13.02 11.76 3.73
C ALA A 77 -12.69 13.22 3.33
N TYR A 78 -12.67 13.50 2.03
CA TYR A 78 -12.34 14.82 1.49
C TYR A 78 -13.31 15.92 1.94
N ARG A 79 -14.58 15.60 2.19
CA ARG A 79 -15.58 16.57 2.74
C ARG A 79 -15.18 17.07 4.12
N ASP A 80 -14.47 16.24 4.89
CA ASP A 80 -13.98 16.55 6.22
C ASP A 80 -12.50 16.99 6.21
N HIS A 81 -11.98 17.35 5.02
CA HIS A 81 -10.58 17.72 4.78
C HIS A 81 -9.59 16.62 5.18
N LEU A 82 -9.99 15.35 5.05
CA LEU A 82 -9.17 14.18 5.34
C LEU A 82 -8.78 13.45 4.04
N TYR A 83 -7.71 12.68 4.14
CA TYR A 83 -7.26 11.67 3.18
C TYR A 83 -7.04 10.36 3.90
N LEU A 84 -7.54 9.25 3.36
CA LEU A 84 -7.36 7.94 3.97
C LEU A 84 -6.05 7.31 3.52
N GLY A 85 -5.26 6.83 4.49
CA GLY A 85 -4.16 5.93 4.22
C GLY A 85 -4.65 4.50 4.02
N SER A 86 -3.75 3.62 3.58
CA SER A 86 -4.04 2.20 3.35
C SER A 86 -4.71 1.50 4.55
N PRO A 87 -4.32 1.73 5.83
CA PRO A 87 -5.02 1.14 6.96
C PRO A 87 -6.50 1.58 7.06
N GLY A 88 -6.76 2.88 6.83
CA GLY A 88 -8.13 3.42 6.84
C GLY A 88 -8.99 2.84 5.72
N LEU A 89 -8.41 2.71 4.52
CA LEU A 89 -9.06 2.08 3.38
C LEU A 89 -9.34 0.59 3.64
N ALA A 90 -8.33 -0.15 4.13
CA ALA A 90 -8.47 -1.57 4.42
C ALA A 90 -9.56 -1.84 5.47
N MET A 91 -9.60 -1.08 6.58
CA MET A 91 -10.63 -1.21 7.62
C MET A 91 -12.05 -0.97 7.08
N ASN A 92 -12.22 -0.03 6.15
CA ASN A 92 -13.53 0.27 5.56
C ASN A 92 -13.99 -0.78 4.53
N ILE A 93 -13.04 -1.42 3.83
CA ILE A 93 -13.35 -2.42 2.79
C ILE A 93 -13.55 -3.80 3.40
N LEU A 94 -12.64 -4.19 4.29
CA LEU A 94 -12.71 -5.45 5.05
C LEU A 94 -13.54 -5.20 6.30
N ASN A 95 -14.85 -5.27 6.17
CA ASN A 95 -15.79 -4.85 7.21
C ASN A 95 -16.61 -6.00 7.84
N SER A 96 -16.26 -7.25 7.53
CA SER A 96 -16.84 -8.39 8.24
C SER A 96 -16.38 -8.40 9.71
N PRO A 97 -17.26 -8.72 10.68
CA PRO A 97 -16.88 -8.82 12.09
C PRO A 97 -15.77 -9.85 12.38
N SER A 98 -15.57 -10.81 11.48
CA SER A 98 -14.54 -11.86 11.59
C SER A 98 -13.20 -11.45 11.03
N ASP A 99 -13.12 -10.33 10.24
CA ASP A 99 -11.88 -9.91 9.62
C ASP A 99 -10.90 -9.40 10.68
N GLU A 100 -9.66 -9.83 10.61
CA GLU A 100 -8.56 -9.34 11.44
C GLU A 100 -7.57 -8.54 10.60
N LEU A 101 -7.12 -7.39 11.14
CA LEU A 101 -6.15 -6.53 10.47
C LEU A 101 -4.95 -6.28 11.38
N LEU A 102 -3.76 -6.60 10.89
CA LEU A 102 -2.49 -6.47 11.60
C LEU A 102 -1.64 -5.38 10.96
N PHE A 103 -1.27 -4.38 11.73
CA PHE A 103 -0.53 -3.22 11.24
C PHE A 103 0.84 -3.10 11.91
N PHE A 104 1.89 -3.02 11.10
CA PHE A 104 3.26 -2.85 11.57
C PHE A 104 3.79 -1.47 11.21
N ASP A 105 4.39 -0.81 12.16
CA ASP A 105 5.19 0.39 11.92
C ASP A 105 6.28 0.52 12.98
N ILE A 106 7.45 1.04 12.58
CA ILE A 106 8.54 1.32 13.51
C ILE A 106 8.25 2.56 14.36
N GLU A 107 7.40 3.45 13.86
CA GLU A 107 7.01 4.68 14.52
C GLU A 107 5.71 4.48 15.33
N LYS A 108 5.67 4.99 16.56
CA LYS A 108 4.50 4.85 17.44
C LYS A 108 3.32 5.74 17.05
N GLU A 109 3.59 6.93 16.54
CA GLU A 109 2.53 7.91 16.27
C GLU A 109 1.58 7.47 15.15
N PRO A 110 2.02 6.86 14.04
CA PRO A 110 1.12 6.25 13.07
C PRO A 110 0.22 5.17 13.67
N LEU A 111 0.78 4.30 14.50
CA LEU A 111 0.00 3.24 15.15
C LEU A 111 -1.07 3.80 16.08
N LYS A 112 -0.77 4.87 16.83
CA LYS A 112 -1.79 5.59 17.64
C LYS A 112 -2.89 6.19 16.77
N ASN A 113 -2.54 6.73 15.60
CA ASN A 113 -3.54 7.23 14.65
C ASN A 113 -4.45 6.09 14.16
N ILE A 114 -3.90 4.93 13.80
CA ILE A 114 -4.67 3.75 13.42
C ILE A 114 -5.60 3.32 14.56
N GLU A 115 -5.12 3.26 15.80
CA GLU A 115 -5.91 2.88 16.98
C GLU A 115 -7.04 3.88 17.26
N ALA A 116 -6.76 5.18 17.15
CA ALA A 116 -7.76 6.23 17.33
C ALA A 116 -8.84 6.18 16.25
N PHE A 117 -8.45 5.99 14.99
CA PHE A 117 -9.36 5.78 13.87
C PHE A 117 -10.25 4.56 14.11
N ALA A 118 -9.64 3.43 14.45
CA ALA A 118 -10.36 2.19 14.70
C ALA A 118 -11.33 2.29 15.90
N GLN A 119 -10.95 3.02 16.95
CA GLN A 119 -11.82 3.28 18.11
C GLN A 119 -13.03 4.14 17.73
N ARG A 120 -12.82 5.20 16.95
CA ARG A 120 -13.88 6.11 16.52
C ARG A 120 -14.89 5.44 15.60
N ASP A 121 -14.41 4.62 14.66
CA ASP A 121 -15.21 4.06 13.57
C ASP A 121 -15.63 2.59 13.83
N GLY A 122 -15.41 2.07 15.05
CA GLY A 122 -15.94 0.77 15.50
C GLY A 122 -15.12 -0.46 15.08
N PHE A 123 -13.86 -0.27 14.64
CA PHE A 123 -12.97 -1.35 14.20
C PHE A 123 -12.05 -1.89 15.31
N ARG A 124 -12.08 -1.33 16.51
CA ARG A 124 -11.09 -1.56 17.58
C ARG A 124 -10.84 -3.03 17.89
N ASN A 125 -11.88 -3.85 17.89
CA ASN A 125 -11.77 -5.28 18.25
C ASN A 125 -11.21 -6.16 17.11
N ARG A 126 -10.99 -5.59 15.93
CA ARG A 126 -10.53 -6.31 14.73
C ARG A 126 -9.11 -5.95 14.33
N ILE A 127 -8.49 -5.00 15.03
CA ILE A 127 -7.14 -4.56 14.72
C ILE A 127 -6.14 -4.96 15.79
N ARG A 128 -4.92 -5.21 15.37
CA ARG A 128 -3.73 -5.29 16.24
C ARG A 128 -2.61 -4.45 15.61
N THR A 129 -1.92 -3.69 16.44
CA THR A 129 -0.79 -2.84 16.03
C THR A 129 0.50 -3.35 16.63
N PHE A 130 1.59 -3.31 15.88
CA PHE A 130 2.90 -3.79 16.28
C PHE A 130 3.96 -2.71 16.03
N ASN A 131 4.50 -2.14 17.11
CA ASN A 131 5.57 -1.18 17.03
C ASN A 131 6.93 -1.89 16.97
N GLN A 132 7.28 -2.36 15.79
CA GLN A 132 8.52 -3.09 15.54
C GLN A 132 8.89 -3.06 14.06
N ASP A 133 10.09 -3.53 13.73
CA ASP A 133 10.51 -3.75 12.35
C ASP A 133 9.53 -4.70 11.65
N SER A 134 8.97 -4.24 10.53
CA SER A 134 7.91 -4.96 9.84
C SER A 134 8.40 -6.17 9.04
N ILE A 135 9.66 -6.16 8.57
CA ILE A 135 10.27 -7.33 7.93
C ILE A 135 10.31 -8.46 8.94
N ARG A 136 10.94 -8.20 10.10
CA ARG A 136 11.07 -9.17 11.17
C ARG A 136 9.71 -9.66 11.65
N GLY A 137 8.79 -8.74 11.97
CA GLY A 137 7.48 -9.08 12.48
C GLY A 137 6.67 -9.93 11.49
N THR A 138 6.74 -9.62 10.20
CA THR A 138 6.03 -10.39 9.16
C THR A 138 6.67 -11.77 8.98
N VAL A 139 7.99 -11.88 8.92
CA VAL A 139 8.69 -13.17 8.80
C VAL A 139 8.36 -14.10 9.99
N GLU A 140 8.31 -13.55 11.22
CA GLU A 140 7.91 -14.30 12.41
C GLU A 140 6.45 -14.81 12.34
N LEU A 141 5.56 -14.06 11.69
CA LEU A 141 4.16 -14.43 11.51
C LEU A 141 3.91 -15.43 10.38
N LEU A 142 4.68 -15.39 9.29
CA LEU A 142 4.45 -16.18 8.08
C LEU A 142 4.10 -17.67 8.34
N PRO A 143 4.82 -18.41 9.22
CA PRO A 143 4.53 -19.82 9.46
C PRO A 143 3.15 -20.10 10.06
N SER A 144 2.52 -19.08 10.66
CA SER A 144 1.21 -19.20 11.32
C SER A 144 0.06 -18.62 10.50
N LEU A 145 0.35 -17.92 9.40
CA LEU A 145 -0.67 -17.30 8.57
C LEU A 145 -1.41 -18.33 7.73
N PRO A 146 -2.75 -18.34 7.73
CA PRO A 146 -3.52 -19.14 6.77
C PRO A 146 -3.31 -18.65 5.33
N VAL A 147 -3.45 -19.56 4.36
CA VAL A 147 -3.32 -19.22 2.92
C VAL A 147 -4.37 -18.21 2.43
N SER A 148 -5.48 -18.05 3.17
CA SER A 148 -6.49 -17.02 2.90
C SER A 148 -6.05 -15.62 3.30
N SER A 149 -4.89 -15.48 3.98
CA SER A 149 -4.33 -14.19 4.39
C SER A 149 -3.91 -13.36 3.19
N PHE A 150 -3.86 -12.05 3.41
CA PHE A 150 -3.37 -11.08 2.44
C PHE A 150 -2.28 -10.22 3.09
N ILE A 151 -1.12 -10.13 2.45
CA ILE A 151 -0.02 -9.29 2.92
C ILE A 151 0.16 -8.10 1.96
N HIS A 152 -0.02 -6.90 2.49
CA HIS A 152 0.31 -5.64 1.84
C HIS A 152 1.70 -5.18 2.30
N ILE A 153 2.62 -5.09 1.36
CA ILE A 153 4.03 -4.74 1.59
C ILE A 153 4.25 -3.38 0.92
N ASP A 154 4.48 -2.33 1.72
CA ASP A 154 4.48 -0.94 1.27
C ASP A 154 5.75 -0.16 1.65
N PRO A 155 6.96 -0.65 1.32
CA PRO A 155 8.17 0.12 1.49
C PRO A 155 8.43 1.00 0.27
N TYR A 156 9.28 2.02 0.43
CA TYR A 156 9.82 2.76 -0.72
C TYR A 156 10.85 1.92 -1.50
N GLU A 157 11.74 1.20 -0.78
CA GLU A 157 12.84 0.42 -1.34
C GLU A 157 12.69 -1.05 -0.96
N ILE A 158 12.36 -1.86 -1.96
CA ILE A 158 12.09 -3.30 -1.77
C ILE A 158 13.34 -4.16 -1.58
N ASP A 159 14.49 -3.65 -2.01
CA ASP A 159 15.80 -4.33 -2.02
C ASP A 159 16.68 -3.99 -0.81
N LYS A 160 16.24 -3.07 0.07
CA LYS A 160 16.93 -2.81 1.33
C LYS A 160 16.65 -3.90 2.35
N SER A 161 17.74 -4.38 2.96
CA SER A 161 17.66 -5.33 4.06
C SER A 161 17.27 -4.63 5.37
N GLY A 162 16.35 -5.26 6.11
CA GLY A 162 16.08 -4.94 7.51
C GLY A 162 17.13 -5.54 8.45
N GLU A 163 17.12 -5.14 9.71
CA GLU A 163 17.93 -5.73 10.77
C GLU A 163 17.12 -6.73 11.61
N PRO A 164 17.71 -7.80 12.17
CA PRO A 164 18.93 -8.53 11.77
C PRO A 164 18.58 -9.76 10.94
N GLY A 165 19.34 -10.03 9.89
CA GLY A 165 19.24 -11.28 9.14
C GLY A 165 19.30 -11.13 7.63
N GLY A 166 19.37 -9.89 7.11
CA GLY A 166 19.57 -9.63 5.68
C GLY A 166 18.34 -9.83 4.80
N PHE A 167 17.16 -10.10 5.39
CA PHE A 167 15.90 -10.12 4.64
C PHE A 167 15.55 -8.72 4.13
N THR A 168 15.07 -8.68 2.88
CA THR A 168 14.50 -7.48 2.25
C THR A 168 12.96 -7.57 2.26
N TYR A 169 12.28 -6.49 1.92
CA TYR A 169 10.83 -6.55 1.70
C TYR A 169 10.45 -7.47 0.53
N PHE A 170 11.33 -7.54 -0.47
CA PHE A 170 11.10 -8.48 -1.57
C PHE A 170 11.29 -9.94 -1.13
N ASP A 171 12.18 -10.23 -0.17
CA ASP A 171 12.28 -11.57 0.41
C ASP A 171 11.01 -11.95 1.18
N VAL A 172 10.41 -11.00 1.93
CA VAL A 172 9.10 -11.20 2.58
C VAL A 172 8.03 -11.57 1.55
N PHE A 173 8.00 -10.86 0.41
CA PHE A 173 7.09 -11.17 -0.69
C PHE A 173 7.33 -12.58 -1.24
N LEU A 174 8.58 -12.97 -1.47
CA LEU A 174 8.92 -14.29 -2.02
C LEU A 174 8.51 -15.43 -1.07
N GLU A 175 8.82 -15.31 0.22
CA GLU A 175 8.45 -16.30 1.24
C GLU A 175 6.91 -16.43 1.36
N ALA A 176 6.20 -15.31 1.42
CA ALA A 176 4.75 -15.30 1.46
C ALA A 176 4.12 -15.93 0.19
N ALA A 177 4.65 -15.56 -0.98
CA ALA A 177 4.19 -16.11 -2.25
C ALA A 177 4.42 -17.62 -2.36
N GLN A 178 5.57 -18.13 -1.87
CA GLN A 178 5.86 -19.58 -1.80
C GLN A 178 4.91 -20.31 -0.85
N ALA A 179 4.52 -19.67 0.25
CA ALA A 179 3.55 -20.21 1.19
C ALA A 179 2.10 -20.21 0.65
N GLY A 180 1.88 -19.68 -0.56
CA GLY A 180 0.54 -19.57 -1.16
C GLY A 180 -0.30 -18.40 -0.64
N ILE A 181 0.29 -17.51 0.16
CA ILE A 181 -0.37 -16.35 0.73
C ILE A 181 -0.53 -15.28 -0.36
N LYS A 182 -1.67 -14.58 -0.36
CA LYS A 182 -1.94 -13.48 -1.29
C LYS A 182 -1.04 -12.29 -0.95
N CYS A 183 -0.34 -11.77 -1.95
CA CYS A 183 0.63 -10.70 -1.78
C CYS A 183 0.35 -9.50 -2.68
N TYR A 184 0.59 -8.32 -2.13
CA TYR A 184 0.56 -7.04 -2.81
C TYR A 184 1.79 -6.23 -2.36
N LEU A 185 2.75 -6.03 -3.26
CA LEU A 185 3.98 -5.30 -2.99
C LEU A 185 4.02 -4.04 -3.85
N TRP A 186 4.12 -2.88 -3.21
CA TRP A 186 4.36 -1.60 -3.89
C TRP A 186 5.84 -1.24 -3.84
N TYR A 187 6.33 -0.56 -4.90
CA TYR A 187 7.67 0.00 -4.97
C TYR A 187 7.72 1.27 -5.80
N GLY A 188 8.64 2.18 -5.45
CA GLY A 188 8.87 3.42 -6.19
C GLY A 188 10.19 3.40 -6.96
N PHE A 189 10.30 4.21 -8.01
CA PHE A 189 11.56 4.43 -8.73
C PHE A 189 11.72 5.90 -9.17
N MET A 190 12.99 6.37 -9.11
CA MET A 190 13.34 7.77 -9.40
C MET A 190 13.70 8.00 -10.85
N THR A 191 14.17 6.97 -11.56
CA THR A 191 14.64 7.04 -12.95
C THR A 191 14.27 5.77 -13.69
N LEU A 192 14.27 5.82 -15.03
CA LEU A 192 14.06 4.63 -15.87
C LEU A 192 15.16 3.58 -15.64
N SER A 193 16.40 4.00 -15.40
CA SER A 193 17.49 3.06 -15.08
C SER A 193 17.24 2.31 -13.78
N VAL A 194 16.77 2.99 -12.72
CA VAL A 194 16.38 2.33 -11.44
C VAL A 194 15.21 1.38 -11.67
N LYS A 195 14.21 1.78 -12.47
CA LYS A 195 13.10 0.91 -12.86
C LYS A 195 13.59 -0.39 -13.51
N GLU A 196 14.49 -0.30 -14.49
CA GLU A 196 15.04 -1.46 -15.18
C GLU A 196 15.83 -2.38 -14.22
N GLN A 197 16.60 -1.80 -13.29
CA GLN A 197 17.33 -2.55 -12.26
C GLN A 197 16.37 -3.29 -11.32
N LEU A 198 15.31 -2.62 -10.85
CA LEU A 198 14.28 -3.24 -10.00
C LEU A 198 13.53 -4.34 -10.74
N ASN A 199 13.19 -4.14 -12.01
CA ASN A 199 12.53 -5.16 -12.82
C ASN A 199 13.44 -6.40 -13.02
N ALA A 200 14.72 -6.18 -13.26
CA ALA A 200 15.68 -7.30 -13.36
C ALA A 200 15.82 -8.03 -12.01
N TYR A 201 15.89 -7.30 -10.89
CA TYR A 201 15.95 -7.84 -9.54
C TYR A 201 14.72 -8.71 -9.22
N ILE A 202 13.52 -8.17 -9.46
CA ILE A 202 12.24 -8.88 -9.28
C ILE A 202 12.19 -10.15 -10.13
N LEU A 203 12.43 -10.03 -11.44
CA LEU A 203 12.39 -11.18 -12.36
C LEU A 203 13.37 -12.29 -11.98
N ASN A 204 14.58 -11.93 -11.56
CA ASN A 204 15.58 -12.88 -11.12
C ASN A 204 15.16 -13.60 -9.83
N GLY A 205 14.61 -12.85 -8.84
CA GLY A 205 14.10 -13.41 -7.61
C GLY A 205 12.94 -14.38 -7.85
N LEU A 206 11.94 -13.98 -8.65
CA LEU A 206 10.80 -14.83 -9.01
C LEU A 206 11.23 -16.13 -9.69
N ARG A 207 12.17 -16.05 -10.65
CA ARG A 207 12.72 -17.22 -11.37
C ARG A 207 13.48 -18.15 -10.43
N LYS A 208 14.40 -17.60 -9.61
CA LYS A 208 15.19 -18.35 -8.64
C LYS A 208 14.31 -19.14 -7.67
N ASN A 209 13.25 -18.51 -7.19
CA ASN A 209 12.30 -19.07 -6.23
C ASN A 209 11.14 -19.83 -6.89
N LYS A 210 11.10 -19.93 -8.22
CA LYS A 210 10.08 -20.64 -9.01
C LYS A 210 8.66 -20.15 -8.74
N ILE A 211 8.50 -18.86 -8.37
CA ILE A 211 7.19 -18.26 -8.15
C ILE A 211 6.46 -18.11 -9.48
N LYS A 212 5.20 -18.52 -9.51
CA LYS A 212 4.31 -18.44 -10.68
C LYS A 212 3.05 -17.64 -10.32
N GLY A 213 2.29 -17.23 -11.35
CA GLY A 213 1.03 -16.52 -11.12
C GLY A 213 1.18 -15.12 -10.55
N CYS A 214 2.33 -14.47 -10.82
CA CYS A 214 2.54 -13.07 -10.48
C CYS A 214 2.05 -12.16 -11.59
N ALA A 215 1.52 -11.00 -11.20
CA ALA A 215 1.23 -9.89 -12.10
C ALA A 215 1.95 -8.64 -11.61
N CYS A 216 2.38 -7.80 -12.56
CA CYS A 216 3.02 -6.52 -12.26
C CYS A 216 2.39 -5.44 -13.13
N VAL A 217 2.08 -4.30 -12.50
CA VAL A 217 1.64 -3.09 -13.19
C VAL A 217 2.48 -1.92 -12.72
N GLU A 218 2.89 -1.06 -13.67
CA GLU A 218 3.72 0.10 -13.37
C GLU A 218 3.08 1.37 -13.94
N LEU A 219 3.19 2.46 -13.18
CA LEU A 219 2.84 3.80 -13.61
C LEU A 219 4.11 4.63 -13.80
N ILE A 220 4.28 5.24 -14.96
CA ILE A 220 5.32 6.22 -15.24
C ILE A 220 4.66 7.58 -15.41
N LEU A 221 5.16 8.57 -14.69
CA LEU A 221 4.62 9.92 -14.69
C LEU A 221 5.35 10.76 -15.74
N GLU A 222 5.03 10.59 -17.03
CA GLU A 222 5.67 11.27 -18.15
C GLU A 222 5.70 12.81 -18.03
N ILE A 223 4.66 13.40 -17.45
CA ILE A 223 4.56 14.84 -17.26
C ILE A 223 5.68 15.35 -16.35
N ILE A 224 6.07 14.54 -15.36
CA ILE A 224 7.17 14.84 -14.43
C ILE A 224 8.52 14.77 -15.15
N GLU A 225 8.72 13.74 -15.97
CA GLU A 225 9.91 13.60 -16.79
C GLU A 225 10.17 14.84 -17.68
N ARG A 226 9.09 15.44 -18.18
CA ARG A 226 9.14 16.66 -19.04
C ARG A 226 9.17 17.96 -18.24
N ASN A 227 9.25 17.93 -16.91
CA ASN A 227 9.19 19.12 -16.05
C ASN A 227 7.97 20.03 -16.32
N THR A 228 6.86 19.45 -16.72
CA THR A 228 5.63 20.20 -17.03
C THR A 228 4.73 20.40 -15.82
N ILE A 229 5.00 19.69 -14.72
CA ILE A 229 4.31 19.87 -13.44
C ILE A 229 5.17 20.75 -12.53
N PRO A 230 4.61 21.79 -11.92
CA PRO A 230 5.35 22.68 -11.02
C PRO A 230 5.67 22.05 -9.64
N CYS A 231 5.31 20.81 -9.37
CA CYS A 231 5.69 20.11 -8.15
C CYS A 231 6.65 18.95 -8.44
N ASN A 232 7.56 18.70 -7.52
CA ASN A 232 8.39 17.50 -7.54
C ASN A 232 7.68 16.41 -6.75
N PRO A 233 7.13 15.35 -7.40
CA PRO A 233 6.43 14.29 -6.69
C PRO A 233 7.38 13.33 -5.97
N GLY A 234 8.68 13.56 -6.07
CA GLY A 234 9.71 12.75 -5.40
C GLY A 234 10.01 11.40 -6.05
N ILE A 235 9.23 10.98 -7.04
CA ILE A 235 9.46 9.74 -7.81
C ILE A 235 9.06 9.93 -9.28
N LEU A 236 9.70 9.20 -10.18
CA LEU A 236 9.33 9.15 -11.60
C LEU A 236 8.11 8.25 -11.82
N GLY A 237 8.00 7.20 -11.04
CA GLY A 237 6.90 6.26 -11.13
C GLY A 237 6.94 5.21 -10.02
N SER A 238 5.99 4.31 -10.07
CA SER A 238 5.88 3.22 -9.11
C SER A 238 5.30 1.95 -9.74
N GLY A 239 5.52 0.83 -9.10
CA GLY A 239 5.01 -0.45 -9.51
C GLY A 239 4.28 -1.19 -8.39
N ILE A 240 3.42 -2.09 -8.80
CA ILE A 240 2.70 -3.02 -7.94
C ILE A 240 2.96 -4.43 -8.46
N LEU A 241 3.52 -5.26 -7.61
CA LEU A 241 3.72 -6.68 -7.86
C LEU A 241 2.75 -7.47 -6.99
N THR A 242 2.04 -8.43 -7.59
CA THR A 242 1.08 -9.28 -6.87
C THR A 242 1.39 -10.75 -7.08
N ALA A 243 1.03 -11.58 -6.11
CA ALA A 243 1.09 -13.03 -6.21
C ALA A 243 -0.13 -13.68 -5.54
N ASN A 244 -0.53 -14.87 -6.05
CA ASN A 244 -1.60 -15.71 -5.52
C ASN A 244 -2.98 -15.02 -5.46
N LEU A 245 -3.21 -13.97 -6.23
CA LEU A 245 -4.54 -13.36 -6.36
C LEU A 245 -5.45 -14.24 -7.25
N SER A 246 -6.78 -14.17 -6.98
CA SER A 246 -7.83 -14.92 -7.69
C SER A 246 -8.11 -14.36 -9.08
#